data_33d83ef2d2098876546231973a133329
#
_entry.id   33d83ef2d2098876546231973a133329
#
_cell.length_a   1.000
_cell.length_b   1.000
_cell.length_c   1.000
_cell.angle_alpha   90.00
_cell.angle_beta   90.00
_cell.angle_gamma   90.00
#
_symmetry.space_group_name_H-M   'P 1'
#
loop_
_entity.id
_entity.type
_entity.pdbx_description
1 polymer ?
#
loop_
_entity_poly.entity_id
_entity_poly.type
_entity_poly.pdbx_seq_one_letter_code
_entity_poly.pdbx_strand_id
1 'polypeptide(L)'
;MLANEIDASVTSSWNSGQGFACLGALKQLPMGTPSGFQGGFTGSLDGMGYTISDLTIERSGESYVGLFGCLTESARVTNLTLSGSISGQSSVGGIAGKNLGLIRNVANKAAVKGNSSVGGITSTNYGTVEFVSNSGSITATNGGSVGGIASSNGDGNKTGIIKYAENTGAVIGWGNLGGIAGVNNSKGTIENAVNQGSVTSNVNDSTGFGGISGINKGTIKDVVNEGDVKIYKEGTMGGNSVGGISGNNIDKGTIENAVNKGAILGGVAVGGIVGENSGSIRNTE
;
A
#
# COMPACT_ATOMS: atom_id res chain seq x y z
N MET A 1 3.94 -17.29 -18.07
CA MET A 1 2.46 -17.30 -18.18
C MET A 1 1.92 -18.44 -17.34
N LEU A 2 0.85 -18.20 -16.61
CA LEU A 2 0.10 -19.30 -15.99
C LEU A 2 -0.69 -20.04 -17.09
N ALA A 3 -0.89 -21.34 -16.89
CA ALA A 3 -1.64 -22.18 -17.84
C ALA A 3 -3.05 -22.53 -17.31
N ASN A 4 -3.28 -22.35 -16.01
CA ASN A 4 -4.53 -22.63 -15.30
C ASN A 4 -4.51 -22.01 -13.90
N GLU A 5 -5.62 -22.10 -13.19
CA GLU A 5 -5.72 -21.76 -11.77
C GLU A 5 -4.69 -22.56 -10.94
N ILE A 6 -4.14 -21.94 -9.92
CA ILE A 6 -3.21 -22.59 -8.98
C ILE A 6 -3.83 -22.60 -7.59
N ASP A 7 -4.12 -23.78 -7.07
CA ASP A 7 -4.40 -23.98 -5.66
C ASP A 7 -3.07 -24.07 -4.91
N ALA A 8 -2.75 -23.03 -4.14
CA ALA A 8 -1.52 -22.94 -3.35
C ALA A 8 -1.73 -23.30 -1.87
N SER A 9 -2.85 -23.92 -1.49
CA SER A 9 -3.20 -24.28 -0.10
C SER A 9 -2.12 -25.12 0.60
N VAL A 10 -1.45 -25.99 -0.15
CA VAL A 10 -0.34 -26.82 0.34
C VAL A 10 0.85 -25.98 0.86
N THR A 11 0.97 -24.72 0.44
CA THR A 11 2.06 -23.85 0.88
C THR A 11 2.02 -23.58 2.38
N SER A 12 0.86 -23.71 3.03
CA SER A 12 0.72 -23.54 4.48
C SER A 12 1.62 -24.45 5.31
N SER A 13 2.01 -25.61 4.76
CA SER A 13 2.92 -26.56 5.41
C SER A 13 4.39 -26.42 4.99
N TRP A 14 4.68 -25.60 3.99
CA TRP A 14 6.05 -25.48 3.45
C TRP A 14 6.98 -24.71 4.40
N ASN A 15 8.29 -25.01 4.29
CA ASN A 15 9.34 -24.30 5.03
C ASN A 15 9.05 -24.25 6.55
N SER A 16 8.63 -25.38 7.13
CA SER A 16 8.28 -25.49 8.57
C SER A 16 7.15 -24.53 8.99
N GLY A 17 6.13 -24.38 8.13
CA GLY A 17 5.00 -23.47 8.36
C GLY A 17 5.25 -22.01 7.97
N GLN A 18 6.43 -21.66 7.45
CA GLN A 18 6.70 -20.31 6.97
C GLN A 18 6.08 -20.03 5.59
N GLY A 19 5.49 -21.03 4.95
CA GLY A 19 4.82 -20.87 3.69
C GLY A 19 5.74 -20.75 2.48
N PHE A 20 5.22 -20.16 1.44
CA PHE A 20 5.95 -19.94 0.19
C PHE A 20 7.13 -18.97 0.37
N ALA A 21 8.24 -19.22 -0.30
CA ALA A 21 9.38 -18.31 -0.32
C ALA A 21 9.19 -17.26 -1.43
N CYS A 22 9.34 -15.98 -1.08
CA CYS A 22 9.13 -14.88 -2.02
C CYS A 22 10.01 -15.02 -3.28
N LEU A 23 9.41 -14.88 -4.45
CA LEU A 23 10.16 -14.82 -5.70
C LEU A 23 10.99 -13.53 -5.74
N GLY A 24 12.25 -13.61 -6.22
CA GLY A 24 13.12 -12.43 -6.27
C GLY A 24 13.34 -11.78 -4.89
N ALA A 25 13.53 -12.59 -3.86
CA ALA A 25 13.84 -12.10 -2.53
C ALA A 25 15.11 -11.25 -2.52
N LEU A 26 15.08 -10.14 -1.78
CA LEU A 26 16.26 -9.31 -1.58
C LEU A 26 17.15 -9.91 -0.50
N LYS A 27 18.42 -10.08 -0.81
CA LYS A 27 19.46 -10.46 0.15
C LYS A 27 20.19 -9.20 0.59
N GLN A 28 20.22 -8.95 1.90
CA GLN A 28 21.04 -7.88 2.45
C GLN A 28 22.51 -8.21 2.26
N LEU A 29 23.26 -7.27 1.71
CA LEU A 29 24.71 -7.37 1.54
C LEU A 29 25.42 -6.84 2.79
N PRO A 30 26.69 -7.23 3.02
CA PRO A 30 27.49 -6.70 4.11
C PRO A 30 27.52 -5.17 4.13
N MET A 31 27.61 -4.57 5.33
CA MET A 31 27.73 -3.12 5.48
C MET A 31 28.91 -2.58 4.65
N GLY A 32 28.65 -1.46 3.95
CA GLY A 32 29.65 -0.84 3.06
C GLY A 32 29.50 -1.23 1.59
N THR A 33 28.61 -2.15 1.23
CA THR A 33 28.33 -2.48 -0.17
C THR A 33 27.46 -1.38 -0.81
N PRO A 34 27.83 -0.81 -1.97
CA PRO A 34 27.15 0.36 -2.55
C PRO A 34 25.63 0.21 -2.80
N SER A 35 25.16 -1.02 -3.07
CA SER A 35 23.73 -1.28 -3.30
C SER A 35 22.96 -1.73 -2.06
N GLY A 36 23.63 -2.12 -0.98
CA GLY A 36 23.00 -2.60 0.26
C GLY A 36 22.17 -3.90 0.13
N PHE A 37 21.64 -4.18 -1.05
CA PHE A 37 20.80 -5.34 -1.35
C PHE A 37 21.15 -5.93 -2.72
N GLN A 38 21.05 -7.25 -2.84
CA GLN A 38 21.17 -8.00 -4.09
C GLN A 38 19.95 -8.88 -4.27
N GLY A 39 19.50 -9.06 -5.52
CA GLY A 39 18.35 -9.87 -5.89
C GLY A 39 17.28 -9.05 -6.58
N GLY A 40 16.10 -9.59 -6.65
CA GLY A 40 14.96 -9.04 -7.36
C GLY A 40 14.57 -9.91 -8.56
N PHE A 41 13.27 -9.92 -8.83
CA PHE A 41 12.71 -10.58 -10.02
C PHE A 41 12.85 -9.65 -11.22
N THR A 42 13.45 -10.13 -12.30
CA THR A 42 13.73 -9.36 -13.52
C THR A 42 12.85 -9.75 -14.71
N GLY A 43 12.08 -10.84 -14.57
CA GLY A 43 11.27 -11.43 -15.62
C GLY A 43 9.86 -10.86 -15.71
N SER A 44 9.00 -11.62 -16.40
CA SER A 44 7.57 -11.32 -16.51
C SER A 44 6.74 -12.49 -16.00
N LEU A 45 5.73 -12.20 -15.19
CA LEU A 45 4.65 -13.12 -14.86
C LEU A 45 3.37 -12.59 -15.46
N ASP A 46 2.80 -13.32 -16.41
CA ASP A 46 1.44 -13.09 -16.89
C ASP A 46 0.53 -14.17 -16.29
N GLY A 47 -0.42 -13.73 -15.49
CA GLY A 47 -1.42 -14.61 -14.86
C GLY A 47 -2.50 -15.07 -15.83
N MET A 48 -2.58 -14.51 -17.05
CA MET A 48 -3.60 -14.86 -18.06
C MET A 48 -5.05 -14.75 -17.56
N GLY A 49 -5.29 -13.99 -16.50
CA GLY A 49 -6.58 -13.88 -15.81
C GLY A 49 -6.82 -14.94 -14.74
N TYR A 50 -5.92 -15.89 -14.57
CA TYR A 50 -6.04 -16.95 -13.57
C TYR A 50 -5.72 -16.47 -12.15
N THR A 51 -6.16 -17.27 -11.19
CA THR A 51 -5.97 -17.03 -9.76
C THR A 51 -4.89 -17.96 -9.19
N ILE A 52 -4.06 -17.41 -8.32
CA ILE A 52 -3.30 -18.19 -7.33
C ILE A 52 -4.09 -18.08 -6.02
N SER A 53 -4.74 -19.17 -5.60
CA SER A 53 -5.59 -19.19 -4.41
C SER A 53 -4.90 -19.79 -3.20
N ASP A 54 -5.32 -19.36 -2.02
CA ASP A 54 -4.94 -19.91 -0.72
C ASP A 54 -3.41 -19.92 -0.46
N LEU A 55 -2.71 -18.94 -1.06
CA LEU A 55 -1.28 -18.79 -0.86
C LEU A 55 -0.96 -18.38 0.57
N THR A 56 -0.10 -19.12 1.23
CA THR A 56 0.43 -18.78 2.56
C THR A 56 1.88 -18.32 2.46
N ILE A 57 2.14 -17.12 2.96
CA ILE A 57 3.48 -16.56 3.18
C ILE A 57 3.52 -16.06 4.63
N GLU A 58 4.26 -16.73 5.51
CA GLU A 58 4.41 -16.38 6.94
C GLU A 58 5.87 -16.14 7.26
N ARG A 59 6.32 -14.92 7.03
CA ARG A 59 7.72 -14.48 7.10
C ARG A 59 7.92 -13.36 8.12
N SER A 60 7.39 -13.55 9.33
CA SER A 60 7.34 -12.52 10.39
C SER A 60 8.69 -11.94 10.80
N GLY A 61 9.79 -12.62 10.50
CA GLY A 61 11.18 -12.13 10.69
C GLY A 61 11.81 -11.49 9.44
N GLU A 62 11.14 -11.47 8.29
CA GLU A 62 11.70 -11.02 7.03
C GLU A 62 11.07 -9.70 6.57
N SER A 63 11.87 -8.89 5.89
CA SER A 63 11.43 -7.66 5.21
C SER A 63 11.40 -7.85 3.69
N TYR A 64 10.66 -6.98 3.00
CA TYR A 64 10.40 -7.09 1.55
C TYR A 64 9.67 -8.38 1.19
N VAL A 65 8.52 -8.57 1.82
CA VAL A 65 7.69 -9.78 1.70
C VAL A 65 6.50 -9.53 0.76
N GLY A 66 6.17 -10.53 -0.04
CA GLY A 66 5.05 -10.59 -0.97
C GLY A 66 5.16 -11.83 -1.85
N LEU A 67 4.28 -12.01 -2.84
CA LEU A 67 4.52 -13.02 -3.88
C LEU A 67 5.93 -12.82 -4.48
N PHE A 68 6.31 -11.56 -4.65
CA PHE A 68 7.68 -11.14 -4.98
C PHE A 68 8.29 -10.32 -3.83
N GLY A 69 9.54 -10.57 -3.49
CA GLY A 69 10.29 -9.72 -2.56
C GLY A 69 10.56 -8.35 -3.17
N CYS A 70 11.09 -8.33 -4.40
CA CYS A 70 11.34 -7.12 -5.17
C CYS A 70 11.12 -7.37 -6.66
N LEU A 71 10.43 -6.44 -7.32
CA LEU A 71 10.36 -6.35 -8.79
C LEU A 71 11.35 -5.30 -9.27
N THR A 72 12.26 -5.66 -10.18
CA THR A 72 13.22 -4.73 -10.79
C THR A 72 12.55 -3.85 -11.85
N GLU A 73 13.25 -2.88 -12.41
CA GLU A 73 12.73 -1.95 -13.42
C GLU A 73 12.22 -2.66 -14.70
N SER A 74 12.83 -3.79 -15.07
CA SER A 74 12.39 -4.61 -16.21
C SER A 74 11.21 -5.54 -15.89
N ALA A 75 10.94 -5.79 -14.62
CA ALA A 75 9.94 -6.77 -14.20
C ALA A 75 8.51 -6.35 -14.54
N ARG A 76 7.68 -7.35 -14.87
CA ARG A 76 6.26 -7.16 -15.15
C ARG A 76 5.43 -8.24 -14.49
N VAL A 77 4.36 -7.83 -13.80
CA VAL A 77 3.34 -8.73 -13.26
C VAL A 77 1.99 -8.26 -13.80
N THR A 78 1.33 -9.13 -14.53
CA THR A 78 0.09 -8.75 -15.24
C THR A 78 -0.99 -9.83 -15.13
N ASN A 79 -2.26 -9.41 -15.21
CA ASN A 79 -3.43 -10.28 -15.38
C ASN A 79 -3.51 -11.39 -14.30
N LEU A 80 -3.36 -11.07 -13.04
CA LEU A 80 -3.27 -12.03 -11.95
C LEU A 80 -4.27 -11.70 -10.84
N THR A 81 -4.94 -12.71 -10.32
CA THR A 81 -5.64 -12.64 -9.04
C THR A 81 -4.87 -13.43 -7.98
N LEU A 82 -4.72 -12.88 -6.78
CA LEU A 82 -4.06 -13.53 -5.66
C LEU A 82 -4.99 -13.55 -4.45
N SER A 83 -5.10 -14.70 -3.79
CA SER A 83 -5.79 -14.83 -2.51
C SER A 83 -4.97 -15.64 -1.50
N GLY A 84 -5.30 -15.54 -0.22
CA GLY A 84 -4.61 -16.24 0.86
C GLY A 84 -4.18 -15.31 2.00
N SER A 85 -3.02 -15.54 2.58
CA SER A 85 -2.47 -14.79 3.71
C SER A 85 -0.98 -14.51 3.52
N ILE A 86 -0.60 -13.25 3.68
CA ILE A 86 0.78 -12.81 3.53
C ILE A 86 1.17 -12.02 4.77
N SER A 87 2.23 -12.46 5.43
CA SER A 87 2.73 -11.86 6.66
C SER A 87 4.24 -11.69 6.63
N GLY A 88 4.72 -10.57 7.14
CA GLY A 88 6.14 -10.22 7.18
C GLY A 88 6.49 -9.26 8.31
N GLN A 89 7.78 -8.93 8.44
CA GLN A 89 8.22 -7.94 9.43
C GLN A 89 7.96 -6.52 8.92
N SER A 90 8.54 -6.15 7.80
CA SER A 90 8.47 -4.80 7.25
C SER A 90 8.47 -4.84 5.72
N SER A 91 7.98 -3.76 5.09
CA SER A 91 7.89 -3.68 3.63
C SER A 91 7.12 -4.86 3.04
N VAL A 92 5.87 -5.04 3.53
CA VAL A 92 5.01 -6.16 3.13
C VAL A 92 3.99 -5.68 2.10
N GLY A 93 3.88 -6.41 0.99
CA GLY A 93 2.86 -6.17 -0.04
C GLY A 93 2.24 -7.48 -0.51
N GLY A 94 0.99 -7.47 -0.94
CA GLY A 94 0.34 -8.66 -1.47
C GLY A 94 1.09 -9.23 -2.68
N ILE A 95 1.45 -8.36 -3.61
CA ILE A 95 2.18 -8.75 -4.83
C ILE A 95 3.68 -8.56 -4.64
N ALA A 96 4.12 -7.42 -4.14
CA ALA A 96 5.56 -7.17 -4.01
C ALA A 96 5.91 -6.38 -2.74
N GLY A 97 6.96 -6.77 -2.03
CA GLY A 97 7.55 -5.95 -0.98
C GLY A 97 8.07 -4.63 -1.54
N LYS A 98 8.66 -4.64 -2.73
CA LYS A 98 9.15 -3.46 -3.45
C LYS A 98 8.90 -3.57 -4.95
N ASN A 99 8.34 -2.54 -5.55
CA ASN A 99 8.11 -2.45 -6.99
C ASN A 99 8.94 -1.33 -7.64
N LEU A 100 9.79 -1.67 -8.61
CA LEU A 100 10.42 -0.71 -9.51
C LEU A 100 9.93 -0.89 -10.96
N GLY A 101 9.18 -1.96 -11.25
CA GLY A 101 8.69 -2.33 -12.56
C GLY A 101 7.21 -1.98 -12.78
N LEU A 102 6.51 -2.88 -13.43
CA LEU A 102 5.09 -2.74 -13.75
C LEU A 102 4.25 -3.82 -13.07
N ILE A 103 3.23 -3.39 -12.33
CA ILE A 103 2.12 -4.23 -11.86
C ILE A 103 0.85 -3.72 -12.54
N ARG A 104 0.20 -4.55 -13.35
CA ARG A 104 -0.95 -4.14 -14.15
C ARG A 104 -2.02 -5.22 -14.22
N ASN A 105 -3.29 -4.80 -14.12
CA ASN A 105 -4.44 -5.70 -14.16
C ASN A 105 -4.33 -6.84 -13.13
N VAL A 106 -4.10 -6.45 -11.86
CA VAL A 106 -3.87 -7.39 -10.76
C VAL A 106 -4.88 -7.14 -9.64
N ALA A 107 -5.48 -8.21 -9.14
CA ALA A 107 -6.37 -8.18 -7.99
C ALA A 107 -5.74 -8.89 -6.79
N ASN A 108 -5.61 -8.20 -5.66
CA ASN A 108 -5.25 -8.82 -4.39
C ASN A 108 -6.50 -9.03 -3.53
N LYS A 109 -6.75 -10.27 -3.16
CA LYS A 109 -7.79 -10.69 -2.20
C LYS A 109 -7.17 -11.25 -0.91
N ALA A 110 -5.84 -11.41 -0.88
CA ALA A 110 -5.13 -11.93 0.27
C ALA A 110 -5.10 -10.90 1.41
N ALA A 111 -5.25 -11.37 2.64
CA ALA A 111 -4.97 -10.57 3.82
C ALA A 111 -3.46 -10.29 3.90
N VAL A 112 -3.06 -9.04 4.12
CA VAL A 112 -1.65 -8.62 4.21
C VAL A 112 -1.37 -8.03 5.57
N LYS A 113 -0.40 -8.60 6.29
CA LYS A 113 -0.04 -8.19 7.64
C LYS A 113 1.46 -7.95 7.78
N GLY A 114 1.84 -6.92 8.51
CA GLY A 114 3.24 -6.64 8.87
C GLY A 114 3.37 -5.90 10.18
N ASN A 115 4.61 -5.72 10.64
CA ASN A 115 4.84 -4.81 11.77
C ASN A 115 4.78 -3.36 11.29
N SER A 116 5.40 -3.06 10.16
CA SER A 116 5.40 -1.69 9.62
C SER A 116 5.46 -1.71 8.08
N SER A 117 5.04 -0.61 7.46
CA SER A 117 5.11 -0.40 6.00
C SER A 117 4.40 -1.50 5.20
N VAL A 118 3.06 -1.48 5.25
CA VAL A 118 2.22 -2.50 4.62
C VAL A 118 1.36 -1.90 3.51
N GLY A 119 1.31 -2.58 2.36
CA GLY A 119 0.44 -2.20 1.24
C GLY A 119 -0.29 -3.41 0.65
N GLY A 120 -1.51 -3.22 0.19
CA GLY A 120 -2.31 -4.31 -0.38
C GLY A 120 -1.74 -4.90 -1.65
N ILE A 121 -1.13 -4.07 -2.50
CA ILE A 121 -0.45 -4.50 -3.72
C ILE A 121 1.07 -4.50 -3.52
N THR A 122 1.63 -3.39 -3.11
CA THR A 122 3.07 -3.30 -2.85
C THR A 122 3.36 -2.45 -1.63
N SER A 123 4.42 -2.73 -0.88
CA SER A 123 4.80 -1.81 0.17
C SER A 123 5.40 -0.54 -0.42
N THR A 124 6.50 -0.64 -1.12
CA THR A 124 7.17 0.52 -1.73
C THR A 124 7.01 0.52 -3.23
N ASN A 125 6.40 1.56 -3.79
CA ASN A 125 6.24 1.73 -5.23
C ASN A 125 7.19 2.80 -5.79
N TYR A 126 8.15 2.39 -6.61
CA TYR A 126 9.03 3.22 -7.43
C TYR A 126 8.88 2.93 -8.93
N GLY A 127 7.80 2.29 -9.31
CA GLY A 127 7.44 1.93 -10.66
C GLY A 127 5.99 2.34 -10.96
N THR A 128 5.32 1.52 -11.75
CA THR A 128 3.91 1.74 -12.12
C THR A 128 3.03 0.62 -11.55
N VAL A 129 1.95 1.04 -10.90
CA VAL A 129 0.86 0.19 -10.43
C VAL A 129 -0.41 0.72 -11.08
N GLU A 130 -1.01 -0.06 -11.96
CA GLU A 130 -2.17 0.41 -12.72
C GLU A 130 -3.22 -0.69 -12.98
N PHE A 131 -4.49 -0.30 -13.03
CA PHE A 131 -5.63 -1.21 -13.17
C PHE A 131 -5.59 -2.31 -12.11
N VAL A 132 -5.49 -1.91 -10.86
CA VAL A 132 -5.36 -2.85 -9.74
C VAL A 132 -6.50 -2.71 -8.74
N SER A 133 -6.84 -3.81 -8.09
CA SER A 133 -7.78 -3.79 -6.98
C SER A 133 -7.25 -4.52 -5.76
N ASN A 134 -7.58 -4.02 -4.57
CA ASN A 134 -7.36 -4.70 -3.32
C ASN A 134 -8.67 -4.85 -2.55
N SER A 135 -9.02 -6.09 -2.24
CA SER A 135 -10.16 -6.40 -1.35
C SER A 135 -9.73 -7.12 -0.07
N GLY A 136 -8.45 -7.50 0.03
CA GLY A 136 -7.89 -8.08 1.25
C GLY A 136 -7.71 -7.03 2.36
N SER A 137 -7.83 -7.46 3.61
CA SER A 137 -7.55 -6.59 4.77
C SER A 137 -6.06 -6.31 4.89
N ILE A 138 -5.72 -5.06 5.21
CA ILE A 138 -4.33 -4.60 5.36
C ILE A 138 -4.11 -4.19 6.82
N THR A 139 -3.15 -4.82 7.48
CA THR A 139 -2.91 -4.59 8.92
C THR A 139 -1.43 -4.37 9.21
N ALA A 140 -1.11 -3.26 9.88
CA ALA A 140 0.19 -3.04 10.50
C ALA A 140 0.05 -3.01 12.03
N THR A 141 0.96 -3.68 12.72
CA THR A 141 0.88 -3.84 14.19
C THR A 141 1.78 -2.87 14.96
N ASN A 142 2.69 -2.18 14.27
CA ASN A 142 3.64 -1.27 14.91
C ASN A 142 4.11 -0.20 13.90
N GLY A 143 3.67 1.01 14.05
CA GLY A 143 4.13 2.18 13.30
C GLY A 143 4.23 2.03 11.77
N GLY A 144 4.81 3.03 11.14
CA GLY A 144 5.08 3.05 9.70
C GLY A 144 3.91 3.58 8.87
N SER A 145 3.97 3.34 7.56
CA SER A 145 2.92 3.79 6.64
C SER A 145 2.11 2.59 6.14
N VAL A 146 0.80 2.75 6.02
CA VAL A 146 -0.09 1.68 5.57
C VAL A 146 -1.02 2.20 4.48
N GLY A 147 -1.12 1.48 3.39
CA GLY A 147 -2.03 1.84 2.30
C GLY A 147 -2.76 0.63 1.72
N GLY A 148 -3.98 0.85 1.29
CA GLY A 148 -4.76 -0.20 0.64
C GLY A 148 -4.12 -0.73 -0.64
N ILE A 149 -3.34 0.12 -1.34
CA ILE A 149 -2.58 -0.26 -2.54
C ILE A 149 -1.08 -0.22 -2.25
N ALA A 150 -0.55 0.89 -1.73
CA ALA A 150 0.88 1.01 -1.43
C ALA A 150 1.12 1.63 -0.05
N SER A 151 2.11 1.17 0.69
CA SER A 151 2.55 1.88 1.89
C SER A 151 3.16 3.23 1.52
N SER A 152 4.04 3.26 0.51
CA SER A 152 4.72 4.45 0.02
C SER A 152 4.75 4.49 -1.51
N ASN A 153 4.44 5.65 -2.11
CA ASN A 153 4.44 5.86 -3.55
C ASN A 153 5.44 6.97 -3.92
N GLY A 154 6.46 6.63 -4.71
CA GLY A 154 7.59 7.51 -5.04
C GLY A 154 8.48 7.86 -3.84
N ASP A 155 9.52 8.61 -4.11
CA ASP A 155 10.37 9.28 -3.10
C ASP A 155 10.93 10.61 -3.67
N GLY A 156 11.98 11.17 -3.05
CA GLY A 156 12.64 12.39 -3.56
C GLY A 156 13.37 12.20 -4.89
N ASN A 157 13.70 10.97 -5.27
CA ASN A 157 14.51 10.64 -6.44
C ASN A 157 13.77 9.78 -7.47
N LYS A 158 12.94 8.84 -7.02
CA LYS A 158 12.25 7.84 -7.86
C LYS A 158 10.76 8.15 -7.98
N THR A 159 10.26 8.06 -9.20
CA THR A 159 8.83 8.24 -9.51
C THR A 159 8.05 7.01 -9.13
N GLY A 160 6.91 7.20 -8.46
CA GLY A 160 5.91 6.18 -8.20
C GLY A 160 4.58 6.58 -8.83
N ILE A 161 3.98 5.70 -9.62
CA ILE A 161 2.70 5.95 -10.29
C ILE A 161 1.69 4.92 -9.81
N ILE A 162 0.56 5.39 -9.27
CA ILE A 162 -0.63 4.59 -8.98
C ILE A 162 -1.78 5.18 -9.77
N LYS A 163 -2.42 4.40 -10.66
CA LYS A 163 -3.56 4.88 -11.41
C LYS A 163 -4.57 3.76 -11.71
N TYR A 164 -5.84 4.16 -11.83
CA TYR A 164 -6.96 3.22 -12.00
C TYR A 164 -6.92 2.14 -10.92
N ALA A 165 -6.82 2.59 -9.66
CA ALA A 165 -6.67 1.72 -8.50
C ALA A 165 -7.92 1.76 -7.62
N GLU A 166 -8.36 0.61 -7.14
CA GLU A 166 -9.51 0.48 -6.25
C GLU A 166 -9.11 -0.25 -4.96
N ASN A 167 -9.50 0.28 -3.83
CA ASN A 167 -9.38 -0.41 -2.55
C ASN A 167 -10.75 -0.55 -1.88
N THR A 168 -11.17 -1.77 -1.66
CA THR A 168 -12.37 -2.12 -0.86
C THR A 168 -12.00 -2.76 0.47
N GLY A 169 -10.73 -3.15 0.64
CA GLY A 169 -10.22 -3.77 1.86
C GLY A 169 -10.02 -2.76 2.99
N ALA A 170 -10.26 -3.18 4.23
CA ALA A 170 -10.01 -2.36 5.40
C ALA A 170 -8.50 -2.12 5.60
N VAL A 171 -8.13 -0.88 5.91
CA VAL A 171 -6.76 -0.47 6.25
C VAL A 171 -6.70 -0.17 7.74
N ILE A 172 -5.91 -0.96 8.48
CA ILE A 172 -5.82 -0.89 9.93
C ILE A 172 -4.36 -0.76 10.34
N GLY A 173 -4.03 0.20 11.19
CA GLY A 173 -2.64 0.33 11.63
C GLY A 173 -2.32 1.55 12.44
N TRP A 174 -1.02 1.79 12.56
CA TRP A 174 -0.40 2.92 13.24
C TRP A 174 0.42 3.70 12.22
N GLY A 175 0.64 4.98 12.47
CA GLY A 175 1.43 5.82 11.58
C GLY A 175 0.59 6.48 10.47
N ASN A 176 1.16 6.64 9.29
CA ASN A 176 0.43 7.29 8.19
C ASN A 176 -0.47 6.29 7.47
N LEU A 177 -1.78 6.49 7.55
CA LEU A 177 -2.74 5.57 6.94
C LEU A 177 -3.45 6.24 5.77
N GLY A 178 -3.54 5.51 4.65
CA GLY A 178 -4.32 5.94 3.49
C GLY A 178 -5.05 4.78 2.83
N GLY A 179 -6.25 5.02 2.36
CA GLY A 179 -7.02 4.00 1.66
C GLY A 179 -6.35 3.54 0.36
N ILE A 180 -5.53 4.39 -0.26
CA ILE A 180 -4.72 4.06 -1.44
C ILE A 180 -3.23 4.02 -1.07
N ALA A 181 -2.67 5.09 -0.50
CA ALA A 181 -1.27 5.12 -0.11
C ALA A 181 -1.08 5.68 1.30
N GLY A 182 -0.23 5.05 2.13
CA GLY A 182 0.14 5.63 3.42
C GLY A 182 0.83 6.98 3.24
N VAL A 183 1.81 7.05 2.34
CA VAL A 183 2.51 8.27 1.94
C VAL A 183 2.62 8.37 0.42
N ASN A 184 2.15 9.48 -0.15
CA ASN A 184 2.42 9.87 -1.53
C ASN A 184 3.54 10.92 -1.54
N ASN A 185 4.75 10.51 -1.88
CA ASN A 185 5.93 11.35 -1.82
C ASN A 185 6.04 12.33 -3.00
N SER A 186 7.04 13.19 -3.00
CA SER A 186 7.19 14.33 -3.92
C SER A 186 7.23 13.96 -5.42
N LYS A 187 7.64 12.74 -5.75
CA LYS A 187 7.56 12.19 -7.12
C LYS A 187 6.49 11.10 -7.27
N GLY A 188 5.57 11.04 -6.32
CA GLY A 188 4.43 10.14 -6.37
C GLY A 188 3.24 10.78 -7.08
N THR A 189 2.55 9.99 -7.90
CA THR A 189 1.28 10.36 -8.54
C THR A 189 0.24 9.30 -8.21
N ILE A 190 -0.93 9.76 -7.73
CA ILE A 190 -2.13 8.94 -7.56
C ILE A 190 -3.21 9.57 -8.43
N GLU A 191 -3.73 8.82 -9.40
CA GLU A 191 -4.69 9.33 -10.38
C GLU A 191 -5.79 8.30 -10.67
N ASN A 192 -7.04 8.74 -10.82
CA ASN A 192 -8.19 7.87 -11.08
C ASN A 192 -8.29 6.72 -10.06
N ALA A 193 -8.25 7.03 -8.77
CA ALA A 193 -8.30 6.03 -7.73
C ALA A 193 -9.52 6.17 -6.84
N VAL A 194 -10.06 5.04 -6.39
CA VAL A 194 -11.22 4.98 -5.52
C VAL A 194 -10.89 4.18 -4.26
N ASN A 195 -11.20 4.74 -3.11
CA ASN A 195 -11.18 4.02 -1.85
C ASN A 195 -12.60 3.84 -1.31
N GLN A 196 -13.00 2.60 -1.11
CA GLN A 196 -14.26 2.20 -0.46
C GLN A 196 -14.00 1.51 0.89
N GLY A 197 -12.76 1.11 1.13
CA GLY A 197 -12.36 0.47 2.37
C GLY A 197 -12.23 1.48 3.53
N SER A 198 -12.57 1.04 4.74
CA SER A 198 -12.37 1.87 5.93
C SER A 198 -10.87 2.04 6.25
N VAL A 199 -10.50 3.23 6.72
CA VAL A 199 -9.17 3.54 7.24
C VAL A 199 -9.29 3.77 8.73
N THR A 200 -8.67 2.91 9.54
CA THR A 200 -8.89 2.89 10.99
C THR A 200 -7.58 2.81 11.78
N SER A 201 -7.43 3.65 12.79
CA SER A 201 -6.34 3.56 13.77
C SER A 201 -6.86 3.49 15.19
N ASN A 202 -6.17 2.69 16.00
CA ASN A 202 -6.44 2.54 17.44
C ASN A 202 -5.43 3.29 18.30
N VAL A 203 -4.54 4.09 17.71
CA VAL A 203 -3.49 4.81 18.41
C VAL A 203 -3.50 6.28 18.06
N ASN A 204 -2.99 7.06 19.00
CA ASN A 204 -2.94 8.50 18.95
C ASN A 204 -1.49 8.94 18.77
N ASP A 205 -0.93 8.75 17.58
CA ASP A 205 0.38 9.25 17.20
C ASP A 205 0.25 10.44 16.26
N SER A 206 1.21 11.35 16.27
CA SER A 206 1.24 12.56 15.43
C SER A 206 1.43 12.19 13.94
N THR A 207 0.39 11.69 13.31
CA THR A 207 0.43 11.12 11.96
C THR A 207 -0.75 11.58 11.14
N GLY A 208 -0.69 11.38 9.83
CA GLY A 208 -1.76 11.71 8.90
C GLY A 208 -2.63 10.51 8.56
N PHE A 209 -3.95 10.72 8.57
CA PHE A 209 -4.95 9.71 8.19
C PHE A 209 -5.83 10.27 7.08
N GLY A 210 -5.87 9.60 5.94
CA GLY A 210 -6.67 10.04 4.80
C GLY A 210 -7.37 8.90 4.09
N GLY A 211 -8.50 9.19 3.49
CA GLY A 211 -9.23 8.21 2.68
C GLY A 211 -8.44 7.79 1.44
N ILE A 212 -7.58 8.67 0.91
CA ILE A 212 -6.67 8.35 -0.21
C ILE A 212 -5.23 8.26 0.27
N SER A 213 -4.71 9.26 0.98
CA SER A 213 -3.31 9.24 1.45
C SER A 213 -3.19 9.79 2.87
N GLY A 214 -2.38 9.14 3.72
CA GLY A 214 -2.05 9.68 5.03
C GLY A 214 -1.31 11.01 4.92
N ILE A 215 -0.24 11.03 4.14
CA ILE A 215 0.54 12.24 3.80
C ILE A 215 0.66 12.36 2.29
N ASN A 216 0.35 13.53 1.76
CA ASN A 216 0.59 13.88 0.35
C ASN A 216 1.66 14.97 0.23
N LYS A 217 2.73 14.67 -0.52
CA LYS A 217 3.79 15.58 -0.96
C LYS A 217 3.89 15.62 -2.49
N GLY A 218 3.16 14.76 -3.17
CA GLY A 218 3.12 14.57 -4.62
C GLY A 218 1.83 15.06 -5.23
N THR A 219 1.34 14.34 -6.23
CA THR A 219 0.10 14.68 -6.94
C THR A 219 -0.98 13.65 -6.64
N ILE A 220 -2.16 14.13 -6.23
CA ILE A 220 -3.40 13.35 -6.13
C ILE A 220 -4.41 14.02 -7.06
N LYS A 221 -4.98 13.25 -7.99
CA LYS A 221 -5.90 13.79 -8.99
C LYS A 221 -7.00 12.80 -9.37
N ASP A 222 -8.20 13.32 -9.61
CA ASP A 222 -9.36 12.54 -10.09
C ASP A 222 -9.64 11.34 -9.16
N VAL A 223 -9.80 11.59 -7.87
CA VAL A 223 -9.95 10.53 -6.85
C VAL A 223 -11.25 10.64 -6.07
N VAL A 224 -11.74 9.50 -5.59
CA VAL A 224 -12.92 9.44 -4.75
C VAL A 224 -12.63 8.62 -3.50
N ASN A 225 -12.95 9.18 -2.34
CA ASN A 225 -13.03 8.41 -1.10
C ASN A 225 -14.50 8.18 -0.73
N GLU A 226 -14.91 6.94 -0.62
CA GLU A 226 -16.23 6.49 -0.15
C GLU A 226 -16.12 5.77 1.21
N GLY A 227 -14.90 5.40 1.61
CA GLY A 227 -14.61 4.74 2.88
C GLY A 227 -14.52 5.71 4.06
N ASP A 228 -14.96 5.25 5.21
CA ASP A 228 -14.83 6.02 6.45
C ASP A 228 -13.38 6.10 6.93
N VAL A 229 -12.98 7.26 7.46
CA VAL A 229 -11.68 7.47 8.10
C VAL A 229 -11.90 7.69 9.59
N LYS A 230 -11.45 6.76 10.43
CA LYS A 230 -11.77 6.74 11.86
C LYS A 230 -10.53 6.54 12.74
N ILE A 231 -10.42 7.36 13.76
CA ILE A 231 -9.44 7.17 14.83
C ILE A 231 -10.22 6.87 16.13
N TYR A 232 -9.95 5.71 16.69
CA TYR A 232 -10.54 5.29 17.96
C TYR A 232 -9.49 5.39 19.06
N LYS A 233 -9.51 6.48 19.86
CA LYS A 233 -8.87 6.48 21.17
C LYS A 233 -9.60 7.40 22.13
N GLU A 234 -9.94 6.86 23.30
CA GLU A 234 -10.40 7.63 24.44
C GLU A 234 -9.22 8.35 25.11
N GLY A 235 -9.41 9.62 25.42
CA GLY A 235 -8.71 10.32 26.51
C GLY A 235 -7.54 11.22 26.19
N THR A 236 -6.92 11.23 25.01
CA THR A 236 -5.91 12.26 24.68
C THR A 236 -5.92 12.56 23.18
N MET A 237 -6.21 13.79 22.83
CA MET A 237 -6.07 14.28 21.46
C MET A 237 -4.57 14.48 21.16
N GLY A 238 -3.89 13.49 20.60
CA GLY A 238 -2.58 13.67 19.98
C GLY A 238 -2.71 14.49 18.68
N GLY A 239 -1.64 15.11 18.21
CA GLY A 239 -1.63 15.98 17.05
C GLY A 239 -1.90 15.29 15.68
N ASN A 240 -2.99 14.54 15.60
CA ASN A 240 -3.35 13.79 14.39
C ASN A 240 -4.13 14.65 13.41
N SER A 241 -3.72 14.61 12.14
CA SER A 241 -4.42 15.25 11.03
C SER A 241 -5.24 14.22 10.28
N VAL A 242 -6.55 14.43 10.18
CA VAL A 242 -7.50 13.51 9.56
C VAL A 242 -8.22 14.21 8.42
N GLY A 243 -8.15 13.66 7.23
CA GLY A 243 -8.83 14.20 6.06
C GLY A 243 -9.56 13.14 5.25
N GLY A 244 -10.61 13.52 4.58
CA GLY A 244 -11.34 12.62 3.69
C GLY A 244 -10.50 12.15 2.50
N ILE A 245 -9.57 12.98 2.05
CA ILE A 245 -8.62 12.66 0.97
C ILE A 245 -7.21 12.48 1.54
N SER A 246 -6.69 13.45 2.29
CA SER A 246 -5.35 13.35 2.87
C SER A 246 -5.33 13.86 4.31
N GLY A 247 -4.63 13.17 5.19
CA GLY A 247 -4.38 13.70 6.54
C GLY A 247 -3.59 15.00 6.47
N ASN A 248 -2.44 14.94 5.83
CA ASN A 248 -1.57 16.09 5.60
C ASN A 248 -1.28 16.27 4.11
N ASN A 249 -1.53 17.46 3.58
CA ASN A 249 -1.07 17.86 2.25
C ASN A 249 0.01 18.93 2.43
N ILE A 250 1.27 18.53 2.30
CA ILE A 250 2.43 19.33 2.72
C ILE A 250 3.46 19.48 1.59
N ASP A 251 4.44 20.32 1.82
CA ASP A 251 5.50 20.66 0.88
C ASP A 251 4.89 21.24 -0.42
N LYS A 252 5.04 20.55 -1.53
CA LYS A 252 4.45 20.90 -2.83
C LYS A 252 3.30 19.97 -3.23
N GLY A 253 2.67 19.31 -2.26
CA GLY A 253 1.57 18.40 -2.48
C GLY A 253 0.39 19.09 -3.20
N THR A 254 -0.14 18.45 -4.23
CA THR A 254 -1.30 18.94 -4.99
C THR A 254 -2.44 17.94 -4.91
N ILE A 255 -3.65 18.45 -4.69
CA ILE A 255 -4.89 17.68 -4.71
C ILE A 255 -5.84 18.37 -5.68
N GLU A 256 -6.30 17.66 -6.71
CA GLU A 256 -7.17 18.19 -7.76
C GLU A 256 -8.30 17.21 -8.08
N ASN A 257 -9.52 17.72 -8.29
CA ASN A 257 -10.70 16.92 -8.63
C ASN A 257 -10.90 15.75 -7.65
N ALA A 258 -10.92 16.02 -6.35
CA ALA A 258 -11.05 14.99 -5.33
C ALA A 258 -12.39 15.12 -4.60
N VAL A 259 -13.07 14.00 -4.44
CA VAL A 259 -14.39 13.93 -3.79
C VAL A 259 -14.30 13.03 -2.56
N ASN A 260 -14.79 13.52 -1.42
CA ASN A 260 -14.95 12.71 -0.23
C ASN A 260 -16.45 12.50 0.08
N LYS A 261 -16.85 11.24 0.14
CA LYS A 261 -18.20 10.80 0.54
C LYS A 261 -18.18 10.03 1.87
N GLY A 262 -16.99 9.63 2.35
CA GLY A 262 -16.83 8.89 3.60
C GLY A 262 -16.96 9.77 4.83
N ALA A 263 -17.38 9.18 5.93
CA ALA A 263 -17.43 9.85 7.22
C ALA A 263 -16.03 9.99 7.82
N ILE A 264 -15.75 11.15 8.43
CA ILE A 264 -14.47 11.44 9.07
C ILE A 264 -14.70 11.57 10.58
N LEU A 265 -13.97 10.80 11.36
CA LEU A 265 -14.12 10.77 12.82
C LEU A 265 -12.77 10.75 13.55
N GLY A 266 -12.61 11.67 14.48
CA GLY A 266 -11.45 11.76 15.37
C GLY A 266 -10.36 12.71 14.86
N GLY A 267 -9.31 12.88 15.67
CA GLY A 267 -8.18 13.76 15.37
C GLY A 267 -8.30 15.18 15.97
N VAL A 268 -7.21 15.93 15.84
CA VAL A 268 -7.13 17.34 16.27
C VAL A 268 -7.39 18.29 15.10
N ALA A 269 -6.73 18.04 13.98
CA ALA A 269 -6.99 18.75 12.74
C ALA A 269 -7.85 17.86 11.82
N VAL A 270 -9.13 18.18 11.69
CA VAL A 270 -10.10 17.38 10.92
C VAL A 270 -10.65 18.20 9.77
N GLY A 271 -10.58 17.63 8.56
CA GLY A 271 -11.13 18.27 7.36
C GLY A 271 -11.84 17.28 6.45
N GLY A 272 -12.92 17.71 5.81
CA GLY A 272 -13.65 16.89 4.81
C GLY A 272 -12.76 16.43 3.66
N ILE A 273 -11.76 17.25 3.29
CA ILE A 273 -10.76 16.95 2.26
C ILE A 273 -9.39 16.72 2.88
N VAL A 274 -8.87 17.66 3.65
CA VAL A 274 -7.52 17.62 4.23
C VAL A 274 -7.54 18.07 5.68
N GLY A 275 -6.86 17.34 6.57
CA GLY A 275 -6.70 17.75 7.98
C GLY A 275 -5.78 18.97 8.10
N GLU A 276 -4.56 18.91 7.56
CA GLU A 276 -3.62 20.03 7.51
C GLU A 276 -3.12 20.26 6.09
N ASN A 277 -3.16 21.54 5.64
CA ASN A 277 -2.77 21.89 4.28
C ASN A 277 -1.72 23.01 4.25
N SER A 278 -0.57 22.72 3.65
CA SER A 278 0.41 23.73 3.19
C SER A 278 0.72 23.61 1.70
N GLY A 279 0.02 22.72 1.00
CA GLY A 279 0.11 22.54 -0.44
C GLY A 279 -1.01 23.24 -1.21
N SER A 280 -1.37 22.69 -2.38
CA SER A 280 -2.42 23.20 -3.27
C SER A 280 -3.62 22.26 -3.34
N ILE A 281 -4.82 22.82 -3.26
CA ILE A 281 -6.09 22.08 -3.40
C ILE A 281 -6.95 22.82 -4.41
N ARG A 282 -7.58 22.10 -5.35
CA ARG A 282 -8.46 22.63 -6.40
C ARG A 282 -9.61 21.67 -6.70
N ASN A 283 -10.79 22.21 -6.99
CA ASN A 283 -11.98 21.46 -7.44
C ASN A 283 -12.26 20.24 -6.57
N THR A 284 -12.53 20.45 -5.28
CA THR A 284 -12.77 19.36 -4.32
C THR A 284 -14.15 19.49 -3.68
N GLU A 285 -14.77 18.34 -3.41
CA GLU A 285 -16.09 18.22 -2.76
C GLU A 285 -16.06 17.24 -1.59
#